data_5f9673deeaa45ba757161c0f60f62d0b
#
_entry.id   5f9673deeaa45ba757161c0f60f62d0b
#
_cell.length_a   1.000
_cell.length_b   1.000
_cell.length_c   1.000
_cell.angle_alpha   90.00
_cell.angle_beta   90.00
_cell.angle_gamma   90.00
#
_symmetry.space_group_name_H-M   'P 1'
#
loop_
_entity.id
_entity.type
_entity.pdbx_description
1 polymer ?
#
loop_
_entity_poly.entity_id
_entity_poly.type
_entity_poly.pdbx_seq_one_letter_code
_entity_poly.pdbx_strand_id
1 'polypeptide(L)'
;MTVTTNDAADPQVRIAHLRARIDEIDGTLIDLWRERAELSRQVGAARVAAGGTRLALSREREILDRFHAALGAEGTELGLLLLRAGRGRL
;
A
#
# COMPACT_ATOMS: atom_id res chain seq x y z
N MET A 1 26.39 -15.58 22.21
CA MET A 1 26.00 -15.42 22.44
C MET A 1 25.10 -14.83 23.06
N THR A 2 24.91 -14.58 23.36
CA THR A 2 24.21 -13.87 24.35
C THR A 2 23.51 -12.62 23.90
N VAL A 3 23.87 -12.07 22.75
CA VAL A 3 23.24 -10.88 22.20
C VAL A 3 21.75 -11.11 21.99
N THR A 4 21.39 -12.21 21.37
CA THR A 4 19.99 -12.56 21.14
C THR A 4 19.23 -12.70 22.45
N THR A 5 19.88 -13.33 23.44
CA THR A 5 19.27 -13.52 24.75
C THR A 5 19.03 -12.18 25.43
N ASN A 6 19.99 -11.26 25.30
CA ASN A 6 19.86 -9.93 25.91
C ASN A 6 18.71 -9.16 25.28
N ASP A 7 18.57 -9.23 23.95
CA ASP A 7 17.47 -8.57 23.26
C ASP A 7 16.13 -9.12 23.73
N ALA A 8 16.03 -10.43 23.91
CA ALA A 8 14.79 -11.05 24.35
C ALA A 8 14.49 -10.68 25.80
N ALA A 9 15.53 -10.50 26.63
CA ALA A 9 15.37 -10.22 28.04
C ALA A 9 15.08 -8.74 28.33
N ASP A 10 15.52 -7.83 27.47
CA ASP A 10 15.35 -6.39 27.67
C ASP A 10 14.21 -5.86 26.81
N PRO A 11 13.07 -5.51 27.41
CA PRO A 11 11.94 -5.00 26.64
C PRO A 11 12.25 -3.74 25.84
N GLN A 12 13.11 -2.86 26.37
CA GLN A 12 13.42 -1.61 25.67
C GLN A 12 14.24 -1.86 24.40
N VAL A 13 15.19 -2.78 24.47
CA VAL A 13 15.98 -3.15 23.31
C VAL A 13 15.09 -3.82 22.28
N ARG A 14 14.21 -4.70 22.73
CA ARG A 14 13.30 -5.39 21.84
C ARG A 14 12.36 -4.39 21.14
N ILE A 15 11.82 -3.43 21.88
CA ILE A 15 10.95 -2.40 21.31
C ILE A 15 11.70 -1.60 20.25
N ALA A 16 12.95 -1.25 20.52
CA ALA A 16 13.75 -0.49 19.56
C ALA A 16 13.94 -1.29 18.24
N HIS A 17 14.23 -2.59 18.35
CA HIS A 17 14.38 -3.44 17.18
C HIS A 17 13.09 -3.55 16.38
N LEU A 18 11.98 -3.73 17.07
CA LEU A 18 10.68 -3.84 16.42
C LEU A 18 10.31 -2.54 15.70
N ARG A 19 10.55 -1.41 16.35
CA ARG A 19 10.30 -0.10 15.74
C ARG A 19 11.18 0.14 14.53
N ALA A 20 12.45 -0.26 14.60
CA ALA A 20 13.34 -0.12 13.45
C ALA A 20 12.80 -0.89 12.24
N ARG A 21 12.27 -2.10 12.47
CA ARG A 21 11.68 -2.88 11.39
C ARG A 21 10.41 -2.23 10.86
N ILE A 22 9.58 -1.70 11.75
CA ILE A 22 8.37 -0.98 11.35
C ILE A 22 8.73 0.22 10.47
N ASP A 23 9.75 0.97 10.86
CA ASP A 23 10.19 2.14 10.09
C ASP A 23 10.64 1.74 8.68
N GLU A 24 11.34 0.61 8.55
CA GLU A 24 11.74 0.11 7.24
C GLU A 24 10.52 -0.24 6.39
N ILE A 25 9.54 -0.91 7.01
CA ILE A 25 8.30 -1.28 6.31
C ILE A 25 7.55 -0.02 5.88
N ASP A 26 7.46 0.97 6.76
CA ASP A 26 6.78 2.23 6.43
C ASP A 26 7.44 2.91 5.25
N GLY A 27 8.77 2.93 5.19
CA GLY A 27 9.49 3.48 4.05
C GLY A 27 9.15 2.77 2.77
N THR A 28 9.11 1.44 2.81
CA THR A 28 8.73 0.63 1.65
C THR A 28 7.28 0.89 1.25
N LEU A 29 6.38 1.00 2.21
CA LEU A 29 4.97 1.30 1.93
C LEU A 29 4.83 2.65 1.22
N ILE A 30 5.55 3.66 1.68
CA ILE A 30 5.50 4.99 1.07
C ILE A 30 5.99 4.92 -0.37
N ASP A 31 7.11 4.24 -0.61
CA ASP A 31 7.65 4.11 -1.96
C ASP A 31 6.69 3.36 -2.88
N LEU A 32 6.10 2.27 -2.39
CA LEU A 32 5.15 1.48 -3.17
C LEU A 32 3.86 2.25 -3.45
N TRP A 33 3.41 3.04 -2.49
CA TRP A 33 2.26 3.92 -2.68
C TRP A 33 2.51 4.87 -3.86
N ARG A 34 3.67 5.52 -3.86
CA ARG A 34 4.04 6.47 -4.90
C ARG A 34 4.15 5.81 -6.26
N GLU A 35 4.81 4.67 -6.31
CA GLU A 35 4.98 3.92 -7.56
C GLU A 35 3.64 3.47 -8.11
N ARG A 36 2.78 2.92 -7.25
CA ARG A 36 1.48 2.45 -7.67
C ARG A 36 0.62 3.59 -8.21
N ALA A 37 0.63 4.73 -7.52
CA ALA A 37 -0.13 5.90 -7.95
C ALA A 37 0.33 6.37 -9.32
N GLU A 38 1.64 6.38 -9.56
CA GLU A 38 2.18 6.80 -10.85
C GLU A 38 1.81 5.81 -11.96
N LEU A 39 1.94 4.51 -11.71
CA LEU A 39 1.55 3.49 -12.69
C LEU A 39 0.07 3.58 -13.02
N SER A 40 -0.75 3.81 -12.01
CA SER A 40 -2.20 3.95 -12.22
C SER A 40 -2.52 5.17 -13.08
N ARG A 41 -1.82 6.28 -12.87
CA ARG A 41 -1.99 7.47 -13.70
C ARG A 41 -1.60 7.18 -15.15
N GLN A 42 -0.52 6.42 -15.37
CA GLN A 42 -0.10 6.05 -16.72
C GLN A 42 -1.13 5.16 -17.40
N VAL A 43 -1.72 4.22 -16.66
CA VAL A 43 -2.79 3.39 -17.20
C VAL A 43 -3.98 4.24 -17.61
N GLY A 44 -4.37 5.18 -16.76
CA GLY A 44 -5.48 6.09 -17.06
C GLY A 44 -5.22 6.93 -18.30
N ALA A 45 -4.00 7.48 -18.41
CA ALA A 45 -3.62 8.28 -19.57
C ALA A 45 -3.62 7.45 -20.86
N ALA A 46 -3.10 6.22 -20.80
CA ALA A 46 -3.07 5.33 -21.95
C ALA A 46 -4.50 4.97 -22.40
N ARG A 47 -5.38 4.73 -21.43
CA ARG A 47 -6.77 4.40 -21.75
C ARG A 47 -7.48 5.57 -22.42
N VAL A 48 -7.29 6.77 -21.92
CA VAL A 48 -7.87 7.99 -22.51
C VAL A 48 -7.32 8.20 -23.92
N ALA A 49 -6.01 8.01 -24.12
CA ALA A 49 -5.39 8.14 -25.43
C ALA A 49 -5.96 7.13 -26.43
N ALA A 50 -6.41 5.98 -25.94
CA ALA A 50 -7.02 4.95 -26.80
C ALA A 50 -8.52 5.16 -27.00
N GLY A 51 -9.07 6.27 -26.53
CA GLY A 51 -10.49 6.59 -26.71
C GLY A 51 -11.39 6.11 -25.57
N GLY A 52 -10.82 5.55 -24.51
CA GLY A 52 -11.58 5.09 -23.35
C GLY A 52 -11.70 6.16 -22.28
N THR A 53 -12.10 5.71 -21.08
CA THR A 53 -12.25 6.58 -19.94
C THR A 53 -11.15 6.35 -18.93
N ARG A 54 -10.99 7.32 -18.02
CA ARG A 54 -10.03 7.21 -16.94
C ARG A 54 -10.46 6.17 -15.90
N LEU A 55 -11.76 5.98 -15.76
CA LEU A 55 -12.32 5.05 -14.79
C LEU A 55 -12.58 3.70 -15.42
N ALA A 56 -12.29 2.64 -14.69
CA ALA A 56 -12.62 1.28 -15.06
C ALA A 56 -13.26 0.61 -13.86
N LEU A 57 -14.58 0.74 -13.74
CA LEU A 57 -15.30 0.32 -12.54
C LEU A 57 -15.14 -1.16 -12.21
N SER A 58 -15.11 -2.02 -13.23
CA SER A 58 -14.92 -3.45 -12.99
C SER A 58 -13.54 -3.74 -12.38
N ARG A 59 -12.51 -3.02 -12.83
CA ARG A 59 -11.17 -3.15 -12.29
C ARG A 59 -11.12 -2.63 -10.85
N GLU A 60 -11.79 -1.53 -10.57
CA GLU A 60 -11.84 -0.98 -9.22
C GLU A 60 -12.51 -1.96 -8.25
N ARG A 61 -13.58 -2.61 -8.70
CA ARG A 61 -14.25 -3.62 -7.88
C ARG A 61 -13.31 -4.79 -7.58
N GLU A 62 -12.56 -5.26 -8.58
CA GLU A 62 -11.58 -6.33 -8.36
C GLU A 62 -10.57 -5.96 -7.28
N ILE A 63 -10.08 -4.73 -7.34
CA ILE A 63 -9.08 -4.25 -6.37
C ILE A 63 -9.68 -4.20 -4.96
N LEU A 64 -10.88 -3.65 -4.82
CA LEU A 64 -11.53 -3.58 -3.52
C LEU A 64 -11.82 -4.96 -2.96
N ASP A 65 -12.29 -5.88 -3.79
CA ASP A 65 -12.56 -7.25 -3.37
C ASP A 65 -11.29 -7.95 -2.90
N ARG A 66 -10.19 -7.74 -3.61
CA ARG A 66 -8.91 -8.34 -3.26
C ARG A 66 -8.41 -7.83 -1.90
N PHE A 67 -8.49 -6.51 -1.69
CA PHE A 67 -8.04 -5.93 -0.44
C PHE A 67 -8.96 -6.33 0.72
N HIS A 68 -10.26 -6.39 0.45
CA HIS A 68 -11.21 -6.85 1.47
C HIS A 68 -10.95 -8.31 1.86
N ALA A 69 -10.72 -9.16 0.88
CA ALA A 69 -10.45 -10.58 1.13
C ALA A 69 -9.19 -10.76 1.97
N ALA A 70 -8.17 -9.92 1.74
CA ALA A 70 -6.90 -10.03 2.45
C ALA A 70 -6.92 -9.39 3.83
N LEU A 71 -7.59 -8.26 4.00
CA LEU A 71 -7.47 -7.41 5.18
C LEU A 71 -8.80 -7.04 5.82
N GLY A 72 -9.92 -7.50 5.28
CA GLY A 72 -11.24 -7.16 5.81
C GLY A 72 -11.65 -5.72 5.51
N ALA A 73 -12.44 -5.14 6.40
CA ALA A 73 -12.98 -3.79 6.21
C ALA A 73 -11.88 -2.74 6.03
N GLU A 74 -10.79 -2.87 6.75
CA GLU A 74 -9.65 -1.95 6.63
C GLU A 74 -9.01 -2.07 5.26
N GLY A 75 -9.01 -3.26 4.67
CA GLY A 75 -8.51 -3.45 3.31
C GLY A 75 -9.35 -2.69 2.29
N THR A 76 -10.66 -2.69 2.47
CA THR A 76 -11.54 -1.90 1.59
C THR A 76 -11.21 -0.42 1.69
N GLU A 77 -11.00 0.09 2.89
CA GLU A 77 -10.61 1.49 3.09
C GLU A 77 -9.28 1.80 2.42
N LEU A 78 -8.30 0.93 2.61
CA LEU A 78 -6.99 1.09 1.97
C LEU A 78 -7.12 1.08 0.46
N GLY A 79 -7.90 0.14 -0.09
CA GLY A 79 -8.13 0.05 -1.52
C GLY A 79 -8.73 1.33 -2.08
N LEU A 80 -9.69 1.92 -1.38
CA LEU A 80 -10.29 3.19 -1.80
C LEU A 80 -9.26 4.32 -1.84
N LEU A 81 -8.38 4.38 -0.84
CA LEU A 81 -7.31 5.39 -0.81
C LEU A 81 -6.34 5.20 -1.97
N LEU A 82 -5.96 3.95 -2.25
CA LEU A 82 -5.06 3.64 -3.36
C LEU A 82 -5.68 4.01 -4.70
N LEU A 83 -6.95 3.72 -4.88
CA LEU A 83 -7.66 4.08 -6.11
C LEU A 83 -7.73 5.59 -6.28
N ARG A 84 -8.02 6.32 -5.21
CA ARG A 84 -8.08 7.77 -5.24
C ARG A 84 -6.74 8.37 -5.59
N ALA A 85 -5.66 7.86 -4.99
CA ALA A 85 -4.32 8.36 -5.27
C ALA A 85 -3.93 8.16 -6.73
N GLY A 86 -4.33 7.03 -7.32
CA GLY A 86 -4.02 6.71 -8.71
C GLY A 86 -4.84 7.50 -9.72
N ARG A 87 -6.07 7.88 -9.36
CA ARG A 87 -6.91 8.68 -10.24
C ARG A 87 -6.37 10.08 -10.43
N GLY A 88 -5.79 10.63 -9.38
CA GLY A 88 -5.48 12.04 -9.35
C GLY A 88 -6.76 12.86 -9.31
N ARG A 89 -6.70 14.04 -9.85
CA ARG A 89 -7.88 14.91 -9.95
C ARG A 89 -8.77 14.48 -11.11
N LEU A 90 -10.03 14.39 -10.85
CA LEU A 90 -11.04 14.13 -11.88
C LEU A 90 -11.82 15.43 -12.23
#